data_4f3884dcf885aa60996e91fe3057ca18
#
_entry.id   4f3884dcf885aa60996e91fe3057ca18
#
_cell.length_a   1.000
_cell.length_b   1.000
_cell.length_c   1.000
_cell.angle_alpha   90.00
_cell.angle_beta   90.00
_cell.angle_gamma   90.00
#
_symmetry.space_group_name_H-M   'P 1'
#
loop_
_entity.id
_entity.type
_entity.pdbx_description
1 polymer ?
#
loop_
_entity_poly.entity_id
_entity_poly.type
_entity_poly.pdbx_seq_one_letter_code
_entity_poly.pdbx_strand_id
1 'polypeptide(L)'
;EPLVPYGLYRAHGFFSPFLAAKTGVQPEDLEALWDALQHLFELDRSAARGEMTVRGLAVFSHEDAKGNAPAHRLFGLIRVERREGVEAPRSFADYRVRAPKEGSLEAHGFPGVHLAWLVRPEGLEDLPPHVG
;
A
#
# COMPACT_ATOMS: atom_id res chain seq x y z
N GLU A 1 -3.19 27.37 -18.77
CA GLU A 1 -2.55 26.72 -17.63
C GLU A 1 -2.27 25.25 -17.91
N PRO A 2 -1.06 24.79 -17.61
CA PRO A 2 -0.79 23.37 -17.76
C PRO A 2 -1.57 22.57 -16.72
N LEU A 3 -2.25 21.53 -17.17
CA LEU A 3 -2.95 20.60 -16.29
C LEU A 3 -2.19 19.28 -16.25
N VAL A 4 -2.17 18.64 -15.10
CA VAL A 4 -1.69 17.27 -15.00
C VAL A 4 -2.87 16.36 -15.31
N PRO A 5 -2.89 15.73 -16.50
CA PRO A 5 -4.06 14.93 -16.88
C PRO A 5 -4.25 13.68 -16.05
N TYR A 6 -3.18 13.19 -15.43
CA TYR A 6 -3.22 12.03 -14.55
C TYR A 6 -2.09 12.08 -13.54
N GLY A 7 -2.38 11.75 -12.31
CA GLY A 7 -1.38 11.63 -11.26
C GLY A 7 -1.61 10.40 -10.42
N LEU A 8 -0.56 9.62 -10.23
CA LEU A 8 -0.58 8.49 -9.30
C LEU A 8 0.29 8.83 -8.12
N TYR A 9 -0.31 8.80 -6.92
CA TYR A 9 0.37 9.16 -5.69
C TYR A 9 0.51 7.95 -4.79
N ARG A 10 1.61 7.91 -4.06
CA ARG A 10 1.89 6.85 -3.11
C ARG A 10 2.16 7.47 -1.75
N ALA A 11 1.50 6.94 -0.72
CA ALA A 11 1.67 7.42 0.64
C ALA A 11 1.96 6.24 1.57
N HIS A 12 2.72 6.50 2.62
CA HIS A 12 3.08 5.52 3.63
C HIS A 12 2.65 6.02 5.00
N GLY A 13 2.21 5.11 5.84
CA GLY A 13 1.85 5.42 7.21
C GLY A 13 2.28 4.30 8.15
N PHE A 14 2.28 4.60 9.43
CA PHE A 14 2.73 3.68 10.45
C PHE A 14 1.71 3.59 11.57
N PHE A 15 1.57 2.40 12.12
CA PHE A 15 0.80 2.16 13.33
C PHE A 15 1.69 1.48 14.35
N SER A 16 1.82 2.11 15.53
CA SER A 16 2.65 1.58 16.59
C SER A 16 1.80 0.83 17.62
N PRO A 17 2.02 -0.48 17.82
CA PRO A 17 1.30 -1.22 18.86
C PRO A 17 1.61 -0.71 20.27
N PHE A 18 2.77 -0.11 20.49
CA PHE A 18 3.10 0.48 21.79
C PHE A 18 2.21 1.69 22.08
N LEU A 19 2.01 2.55 21.11
CA LEU A 19 1.11 3.68 21.24
C LEU A 19 -0.33 3.21 21.36
N ALA A 20 -0.71 2.18 20.63
CA ALA A 20 -2.03 1.59 20.71
C ALA A 20 -2.32 1.06 22.12
N ALA A 21 -1.36 0.37 22.72
CA ALA A 21 -1.52 -0.14 24.08
C ALA A 21 -1.70 0.99 25.10
N LYS A 22 -1.01 2.11 24.91
CA LYS A 22 -1.12 3.27 25.79
C LYS A 22 -2.45 4.00 25.65
N THR A 23 -3.00 4.03 24.44
CA THR A 23 -4.24 4.76 24.14
C THR A 23 -5.48 3.89 24.24
N GLY A 24 -5.32 2.59 24.50
CA GLY A 24 -6.46 1.66 24.59
C GLY A 24 -7.06 1.24 23.27
N VAL A 25 -6.31 1.37 22.18
CA VAL A 25 -6.77 0.96 20.85
C VAL A 25 -6.88 -0.56 20.80
N GLN A 26 -8.02 -1.05 20.32
CA GLN A 26 -8.32 -2.47 20.21
C GLN A 26 -8.23 -2.92 18.74
N PRO A 27 -8.20 -4.23 18.46
CA PRO A 27 -8.21 -4.71 17.08
C PRO A 27 -9.37 -4.20 16.24
N GLU A 28 -10.54 -4.02 16.83
CA GLU A 28 -11.71 -3.48 16.14
C GLU A 28 -11.48 -2.04 15.67
N ASP A 29 -10.67 -1.29 16.43
CA ASP A 29 -10.31 0.09 16.08
C ASP A 29 -9.43 0.15 14.83
N LEU A 30 -8.62 -0.88 14.61
CA LEU A 30 -7.81 -0.98 13.39
C LEU A 30 -8.68 -1.17 12.15
N GLU A 31 -9.69 -2.03 12.23
CA GLU A 31 -10.60 -2.22 11.12
C GLU A 31 -11.35 -0.92 10.81
N ALA A 32 -11.79 -0.21 11.84
CA ALA A 32 -12.42 1.09 11.67
C ALA A 32 -11.46 2.10 11.02
N LEU A 33 -10.19 2.06 11.38
CA LEU A 33 -9.18 2.94 10.79
C LEU A 33 -9.00 2.65 9.31
N TRP A 34 -8.91 1.37 8.93
CA TRP A 34 -8.77 0.98 7.53
C TRP A 34 -9.97 1.41 6.71
N ASP A 35 -11.18 1.22 7.25
CA ASP A 35 -12.41 1.66 6.60
C ASP A 35 -12.45 3.18 6.45
N ALA A 36 -12.04 3.90 7.49
CA ALA A 36 -12.01 5.35 7.46
C ALA A 36 -11.04 5.88 6.41
N LEU A 37 -9.88 5.24 6.24
CA LEU A 37 -8.92 5.62 5.22
C LEU A 37 -9.49 5.44 3.81
N GLN A 38 -10.17 4.34 3.56
CA GLN A 38 -10.82 4.10 2.28
C GLN A 38 -11.89 5.15 1.98
N HIS A 39 -12.74 5.43 2.97
CA HIS A 39 -13.81 6.42 2.82
C HIS A 39 -13.27 7.84 2.66
N LEU A 40 -12.18 8.17 3.34
CA LEU A 40 -11.58 9.49 3.23
C LEU A 40 -11.16 9.80 1.80
N PHE A 41 -10.54 8.85 1.12
CA PHE A 41 -10.12 9.03 -0.26
C PHE A 41 -11.31 9.16 -1.20
N GLU A 42 -12.40 8.47 -0.92
CA GLU A 42 -13.63 8.61 -1.73
C GLU A 42 -14.31 9.96 -1.52
N LEU A 43 -14.29 10.47 -0.31
CA LEU A 43 -14.79 11.81 -0.02
C LEU A 43 -13.95 12.88 -0.71
N ASP A 44 -12.63 12.75 -0.67
CA ASP A 44 -11.73 13.66 -1.35
C ASP A 44 -11.98 13.69 -2.85
N ARG A 45 -12.30 12.54 -3.42
CA ARG A 45 -12.66 12.46 -4.83
C ARG A 45 -13.84 13.38 -5.17
N SER A 46 -14.88 13.33 -4.33
CA SER A 46 -16.07 14.16 -4.53
C SER A 46 -15.76 15.64 -4.36
N ALA A 47 -15.00 15.98 -3.33
CA ALA A 47 -14.68 17.37 -3.01
C ALA A 47 -13.75 18.00 -4.04
N ALA A 48 -12.81 17.21 -4.58
CA ALA A 48 -11.82 17.72 -5.53
C ALA A 48 -12.35 17.88 -6.96
N ARG A 49 -13.61 17.54 -7.21
CA ARG A 49 -14.20 17.53 -8.54
C ARG A 49 -13.45 16.63 -9.53
N GLY A 50 -12.53 15.87 -9.04
CA GLY A 50 -11.76 14.97 -9.83
C GLY A 50 -12.10 13.55 -9.46
N GLU A 51 -11.58 12.65 -10.22
CA GLU A 51 -11.75 11.25 -9.95
C GLU A 51 -10.52 10.71 -9.23
N MET A 52 -10.46 11.00 -7.93
CA MET A 52 -9.46 10.39 -7.06
C MET A 52 -10.02 9.08 -6.55
N THR A 53 -9.28 8.03 -6.74
CA THR A 53 -9.71 6.71 -6.27
C THR A 53 -8.51 5.97 -5.69
N VAL A 54 -8.76 5.19 -4.66
CA VAL A 54 -7.73 4.32 -4.09
C VAL A 54 -7.51 3.16 -5.05
N ARG A 55 -6.31 3.05 -5.59
CA ARG A 55 -5.95 1.98 -6.52
C ARG A 55 -5.33 0.78 -5.82
N GLY A 56 -4.84 0.97 -4.62
CA GLY A 56 -4.30 -0.11 -3.81
C GLY A 56 -4.10 0.35 -2.38
N LEU A 57 -4.31 -0.56 -1.45
CA LEU A 57 -4.06 -0.32 -0.03
C LEU A 57 -3.51 -1.61 0.56
N ALA A 58 -2.23 -1.58 0.91
CA ALA A 58 -1.53 -2.74 1.44
C ALA A 58 -1.17 -2.51 2.90
N VAL A 59 -1.19 -3.57 3.67
CA VAL A 59 -0.81 -3.56 5.08
C VAL A 59 0.29 -4.59 5.30
N PHE A 60 1.39 -4.14 5.87
CA PHE A 60 2.44 -5.04 6.38
C PHE A 60 2.23 -5.18 7.88
N SER A 61 2.05 -6.41 8.35
CA SER A 61 1.91 -6.69 9.76
C SER A 61 3.12 -7.47 10.26
N HIS A 62 3.49 -7.21 11.51
CA HIS A 62 4.64 -7.81 12.16
C HIS A 62 4.17 -8.67 13.33
N GLU A 63 4.75 -9.86 13.49
CA GLU A 63 4.46 -10.72 14.63
C GLU A 63 5.05 -10.16 15.93
N ASP A 64 6.16 -9.47 15.83
CA ASP A 64 6.81 -8.83 16.96
C ASP A 64 6.38 -7.37 17.07
N ALA A 65 5.96 -6.94 18.25
CA ALA A 65 5.53 -5.58 18.52
C ALA A 65 6.60 -4.53 18.22
N LYS A 66 7.86 -4.91 18.26
CA LYS A 66 8.98 -4.00 17.93
C LYS A 66 9.20 -3.88 16.43
N GLY A 67 8.52 -4.73 15.65
CA GLY A 67 8.73 -4.83 14.23
C GLY A 67 9.84 -5.80 13.87
N ASN A 68 9.67 -6.45 12.72
CA ASN A 68 10.60 -7.49 12.26
C ASN A 68 11.49 -7.00 11.13
N ALA A 69 11.27 -5.80 10.63
CA ALA A 69 12.04 -5.27 9.52
C ALA A 69 11.90 -3.75 9.42
N PRO A 70 12.91 -3.07 8.87
CA PRO A 70 12.78 -1.64 8.60
C PRO A 70 11.68 -1.35 7.58
N ALA A 71 10.86 -0.36 7.86
CA ALA A 71 9.70 -0.04 7.05
C ALA A 71 10.06 0.26 5.58
N HIS A 72 11.14 1.00 5.36
CA HIS A 72 11.54 1.37 3.99
C HIS A 72 11.86 0.16 3.12
N ARG A 73 12.36 -0.92 3.71
CA ARG A 73 12.65 -2.16 2.98
C ARG A 73 11.36 -2.87 2.60
N LEU A 74 10.36 -2.84 3.48
CA LEU A 74 9.05 -3.44 3.20
C LEU A 74 8.31 -2.65 2.11
N PHE A 75 8.30 -1.34 2.23
CA PHE A 75 7.66 -0.50 1.22
C PHE A 75 8.30 -0.68 -0.14
N GLY A 76 9.60 -0.93 -0.18
CA GLY A 76 10.31 -1.19 -1.42
C GLY A 76 9.93 -2.50 -2.12
N LEU A 77 9.24 -3.41 -1.43
CA LEU A 77 8.77 -4.66 -2.03
C LEU A 77 7.57 -4.42 -2.96
N ILE A 78 6.87 -3.32 -2.79
CA ILE A 78 5.77 -2.98 -3.69
C ILE A 78 6.32 -1.99 -4.70
N ARG A 79 6.40 -2.43 -5.95
CA ARG A 79 6.98 -1.66 -7.04
C ARG A 79 5.91 -1.12 -7.95
N VAL A 80 5.95 0.18 -8.18
CA VAL A 80 5.03 0.87 -9.08
C VAL A 80 5.89 1.57 -10.12
N GLU A 81 5.76 1.15 -11.35
CA GLU A 81 6.60 1.66 -12.45
C GLU A 81 5.73 1.99 -13.66
N ARG A 82 6.10 3.01 -14.41
CA ARG A 82 5.45 3.25 -15.70
C ARG A 82 5.76 2.09 -16.62
N ARG A 83 4.76 1.70 -17.42
CA ARG A 83 4.99 0.66 -18.41
C ARG A 83 5.98 1.16 -19.45
N GLU A 84 6.75 0.26 -20.00
CA GLU A 84 7.72 0.58 -21.03
C GLU A 84 7.03 1.23 -22.23
N GLY A 85 7.63 2.32 -22.73
CA GLY A 85 7.08 3.04 -23.86
C GLY A 85 6.06 4.11 -23.49
N VAL A 86 5.66 4.22 -22.23
CA VAL A 86 4.71 5.23 -21.79
C VAL A 86 5.46 6.45 -21.28
N GLU A 87 5.37 7.56 -22.00
CA GLU A 87 6.04 8.81 -21.61
C GLU A 87 5.14 9.64 -20.68
N ALA A 88 3.85 9.71 -20.98
CA ALA A 88 2.90 10.48 -20.22
C ALA A 88 1.72 9.60 -19.82
N PRO A 89 1.73 9.02 -18.61
CA PRO A 89 0.63 8.18 -18.17
C PRO A 89 -0.69 8.93 -18.13
N ARG A 90 -1.77 8.24 -18.52
CA ARG A 90 -3.10 8.81 -18.54
C ARG A 90 -4.11 8.00 -17.75
N SER A 91 -3.70 6.83 -17.26
CA SER A 91 -4.55 5.97 -16.46
C SER A 91 -3.70 5.07 -15.59
N PHE A 92 -4.34 4.40 -14.65
CA PHE A 92 -3.66 3.44 -13.81
C PHE A 92 -3.08 2.27 -14.61
N ALA A 93 -3.72 1.91 -15.72
CA ALA A 93 -3.26 0.83 -16.58
C ALA A 93 -1.90 1.12 -17.23
N ASP A 94 -1.46 2.37 -17.25
CA ASP A 94 -0.16 2.76 -17.79
C ASP A 94 0.98 2.50 -16.80
N TYR A 95 0.64 2.02 -15.61
CA TYR A 95 1.60 1.62 -14.58
C TYR A 95 1.58 0.12 -14.40
N ARG A 96 2.73 -0.41 -14.03
CA ARG A 96 2.89 -1.80 -13.65
C ARG A 96 3.09 -1.86 -12.16
N VAL A 97 2.25 -2.62 -11.47
CA VAL A 97 2.36 -2.81 -10.02
C VAL A 97 2.77 -4.25 -9.76
N ARG A 98 3.87 -4.41 -9.04
CA ARG A 98 4.37 -5.73 -8.66
C ARG A 98 4.59 -5.78 -7.16
N ALA A 99 4.26 -6.88 -6.55
CA ALA A 99 4.43 -7.10 -5.12
C ALA A 99 4.58 -8.59 -4.83
N PRO A 100 5.17 -8.94 -3.67
CA PRO A 100 5.15 -10.32 -3.22
C PRO A 100 3.72 -10.85 -3.10
N LYS A 101 3.56 -12.16 -3.14
CA LYS A 101 2.26 -12.76 -2.86
C LYS A 101 1.82 -12.43 -1.44
N GLU A 102 0.52 -12.25 -1.25
CA GLU A 102 -0.04 -12.04 0.08
C GLU A 102 0.34 -13.17 1.02
N GLY A 103 0.47 -12.84 2.30
CA GLY A 103 0.82 -13.77 3.35
C GLY A 103 2.22 -13.54 3.87
N SER A 104 2.88 -14.60 4.31
CA SER A 104 4.22 -14.51 4.88
C SER A 104 5.24 -14.02 3.87
N LEU A 105 6.08 -13.09 4.32
CA LEU A 105 7.19 -12.58 3.52
C LEU A 105 8.52 -13.24 3.87
N GLU A 106 8.49 -14.40 4.53
CA GLU A 106 9.70 -15.12 4.90
C GLU A 106 10.57 -15.44 3.69
N ALA A 107 9.96 -15.86 2.59
CA ALA A 107 10.69 -16.18 1.35
C ALA A 107 11.38 -14.95 0.74
N HIS A 108 10.94 -13.75 1.10
CA HIS A 108 11.56 -12.49 0.67
C HIS A 108 12.58 -11.96 1.66
N GLY A 109 12.91 -12.74 2.68
CA GLY A 109 13.89 -12.35 3.68
C GLY A 109 13.33 -11.58 4.86
N PHE A 110 12.02 -11.64 5.09
CA PHE A 110 11.35 -10.93 6.17
C PHE A 110 10.51 -11.90 7.01
N PRO A 111 11.15 -12.74 7.85
CA PRO A 111 10.42 -13.64 8.73
C PRO A 111 9.57 -12.85 9.73
N GLY A 112 8.37 -13.34 10.00
CA GLY A 112 7.45 -12.69 10.94
C GLY A 112 6.72 -11.50 10.37
N VAL A 113 6.88 -11.19 9.08
CA VAL A 113 6.17 -10.12 8.40
C VAL A 113 5.17 -10.72 7.41
N HIS A 114 3.97 -10.16 7.37
CA HIS A 114 2.90 -10.59 6.48
C HIS A 114 2.38 -9.41 5.68
N LEU A 115 2.02 -9.66 4.43
CA LEU A 115 1.42 -8.67 3.54
C LEU A 115 -0.03 -9.02 3.29
N ALA A 116 -0.90 -8.04 3.43
CA ALA A 116 -2.31 -8.17 3.06
C ALA A 116 -2.76 -6.96 2.26
N TRP A 117 -3.59 -7.19 1.25
CA TRP A 117 -4.19 -6.12 0.47
C TRP A 117 -5.61 -5.87 0.96
N LEU A 118 -5.90 -4.65 1.40
CA LEU A 118 -7.26 -4.21 1.70
C LEU A 118 -7.95 -3.75 0.42
N VAL A 119 -7.19 -3.15 -0.48
CA VAL A 119 -7.62 -2.86 -1.85
C VAL A 119 -6.55 -3.40 -2.76
N ARG A 120 -6.89 -4.41 -3.55
CA ARG A 120 -5.94 -5.04 -4.47
C ARG A 120 -5.86 -4.24 -5.76
N PRO A 121 -4.67 -3.82 -6.20
CA PRO A 121 -4.55 -3.11 -7.47
C PRO A 121 -4.97 -3.97 -8.65
N GLU A 122 -5.65 -3.36 -9.62
CA GLU A 122 -5.92 -4.02 -10.88
C GLU A 122 -4.60 -4.34 -11.58
N GLY A 123 -4.51 -5.53 -12.14
CA GLY A 123 -3.32 -5.94 -12.87
C GLY A 123 -2.10 -6.20 -12.00
N LEU A 124 -2.29 -6.38 -10.69
CA LEU A 124 -1.20 -6.69 -9.78
C LEU A 124 -0.47 -7.95 -10.23
N GLU A 125 0.85 -7.85 -10.36
CA GLU A 125 1.72 -8.95 -10.75
C GLU A 125 2.55 -9.41 -9.56
N ASP A 126 2.86 -10.69 -9.53
CA ASP A 126 3.70 -11.26 -8.48
C ASP A 126 5.16 -10.84 -8.67
N LEU A 127 5.78 -10.45 -7.58
CA LEU A 127 7.21 -10.24 -7.51
C LEU A 127 7.81 -11.47 -6.83
N PRO A 128 8.54 -12.32 -7.57
CA PRO A 128 9.10 -13.53 -6.97
C PRO A 128 10.18 -13.18 -5.96
N PRO A 129 10.44 -14.09 -5.00
CA PRO A 129 11.57 -13.91 -4.07
C PRO A 129 12.87 -13.78 -4.84
N HIS A 130 13.75 -12.92 -4.33
CA HIS A 130 15.06 -12.78 -4.92
C HIS A 130 15.91 -14.00 -4.55
N VAL A 131 16.27 -14.76 -5.57
CA VAL A 131 17.11 -15.95 -5.39
C VAL A 131 18.50 -15.60 -5.88
N GLY A 132 19.39 -15.41 -4.93
CA GLY A 132 20.73 -15.04 -5.34
C GLY A 132 21.73 -15.25 -4.28
#